data_a4c97635fff2ad69f99bbe2c8c321358
#
_entry.id   a4c97635fff2ad69f99bbe2c8c321358
#
_cell.length_a   1.000
_cell.length_b   1.000
_cell.length_c   1.000
_cell.angle_alpha   90.00
_cell.angle_beta   90.00
_cell.angle_gamma   90.00
#
_symmetry.space_group_name_H-M   'P 1'
#
loop_
_entity.id
_entity.type
_entity.pdbx_description
1 polymer ?
#
loop_
_entity_poly.entity_id
_entity_poly.type
_entity_poly.pdbx_seq_one_letter_code
_entity_poly.pdbx_strand_id
1 'polypeptide(L)'
;ELDYMVEELRDFNAQQMSLLTPKRIELLYALASLRIESISDLAKKLKRNVKNVYQDLQVLKKLGFVRFTRRGKRNIVPETLVEEITFLIR
;
A
#
# COMPACT_ATOMS: atom_id res chain seq x y z
N GLU A 1 18.66 -1.24 1.47
CA GLU A 1 17.21 -1.08 1.52
C GLU A 1 16.78 0.33 1.22
N LEU A 2 17.36 1.29 1.91
CA LEU A 2 17.06 2.68 1.65
C LEU A 2 17.42 3.06 0.21
N ASP A 3 18.56 2.57 -0.25
CA ASP A 3 19.01 2.82 -1.62
C ASP A 3 18.02 2.22 -2.63
N TYR A 4 17.54 1.03 -2.34
CA TYR A 4 16.58 0.38 -3.20
C TYR A 4 15.31 1.22 -3.34
N MET A 5 14.82 1.75 -2.23
CA MET A 5 13.62 2.57 -2.25
C MET A 5 13.83 3.89 -2.97
N VAL A 6 15.00 4.48 -2.83
CA VAL A 6 15.32 5.71 -3.56
C VAL A 6 15.32 5.46 -5.05
N GLU A 7 15.89 4.33 -5.50
CA GLU A 7 15.88 3.99 -6.91
C GLU A 7 14.46 3.76 -7.44
N GLU A 8 13.61 3.12 -6.64
CA GLU A 8 12.22 2.92 -7.01
C GLU A 8 11.53 4.25 -7.28
N LEU A 9 11.77 5.23 -6.41
CA LEU A 9 11.16 6.55 -6.57
C LEU A 9 11.69 7.30 -7.77
N ARG A 10 12.95 7.08 -8.15
CA ARG A 10 13.54 7.75 -9.32
C ARG A 10 12.85 7.34 -10.61
N ASP A 11 12.33 6.13 -10.68
CA ASP A 11 11.68 5.62 -11.86
C ASP A 11 10.29 6.21 -12.05
N PHE A 12 9.79 6.91 -11.05
CA PHE A 12 8.45 7.48 -11.08
C PHE A 12 8.50 8.89 -11.64
N ASN A 13 7.61 9.18 -12.59
CA ASN A 13 7.46 10.55 -13.06
C ASN A 13 6.58 11.33 -12.08
N ALA A 14 6.48 12.65 -12.28
CA ALA A 14 5.72 13.52 -11.40
C ALA A 14 4.25 13.12 -11.32
N GLN A 15 3.69 12.66 -12.43
CA GLN A 15 2.30 12.24 -12.46
C GLN A 15 2.07 11.01 -11.60
N GLN A 16 2.97 10.04 -11.66
CA GLN A 16 2.87 8.85 -10.84
C GLN A 16 3.04 9.18 -9.36
N MET A 17 3.97 10.08 -9.05
CA MET A 17 4.19 10.49 -7.66
C MET A 17 2.96 11.19 -7.08
N SER A 18 2.21 11.91 -7.90
CA SER A 18 1.01 12.59 -7.44
C SER A 18 -0.09 11.61 -7.00
N LEU A 19 0.01 10.35 -7.40
CA LEU A 19 -0.94 9.32 -6.98
C LEU A 19 -0.67 8.81 -5.57
N LEU A 20 0.47 9.16 -4.97
CA LEU A 20 0.78 8.80 -3.59
C LEU A 20 0.23 9.85 -2.64
N THR A 21 -1.09 9.82 -2.47
CA THR A 21 -1.76 10.74 -1.56
C THR A 21 -1.49 10.35 -0.11
N PRO A 22 -1.71 11.28 0.85
CA PRO A 22 -1.55 10.93 2.26
C PRO A 22 -2.33 9.69 2.69
N LYS A 23 -3.55 9.52 2.17
CA LYS A 23 -4.35 8.35 2.51
C LYS A 23 -3.73 7.06 1.99
N ARG A 24 -3.11 7.11 0.82
CA ARG A 24 -2.46 5.93 0.25
C ARG A 24 -1.16 5.62 0.95
N ILE A 25 -0.42 6.64 1.37
CA ILE A 25 0.77 6.44 2.19
C ILE A 25 0.39 5.81 3.53
N GLU A 26 -0.72 6.27 4.11
CA GLU A 26 -1.23 5.68 5.35
C GLU A 26 -1.52 4.19 5.19
N LEU A 27 -2.07 3.78 4.04
CA LEU A 27 -2.30 2.37 3.76
C LEU A 27 -0.99 1.59 3.74
N LEU A 28 0.06 2.13 3.13
CA LEU A 28 1.35 1.46 3.10
C LEU A 28 1.90 1.28 4.51
N TYR A 29 1.78 2.30 5.36
CA TYR A 29 2.19 2.18 6.76
C TYR A 29 1.41 1.09 7.48
N ALA A 30 0.11 1.05 7.27
CA ALA A 30 -0.73 0.05 7.91
C ALA A 30 -0.32 -1.36 7.49
N LEU A 31 -0.08 -1.55 6.19
CA LEU A 31 0.34 -2.86 5.69
C LEU A 31 1.70 -3.29 6.23
N ALA A 32 2.59 -2.33 6.47
CA ALA A 32 3.91 -2.63 7.02
C ALA A 32 3.88 -2.88 8.51
N SER A 33 2.92 -2.30 9.23
CA SER A 33 2.93 -2.27 10.69
C SER A 33 1.90 -3.18 11.33
N LEU A 34 0.79 -3.48 10.66
CA LEU A 34 -0.32 -4.21 11.24
C LEU A 34 -0.44 -5.60 10.61
N ARG A 35 -0.96 -6.52 11.41
CA ARG A 35 -1.31 -7.82 10.87
C ARG A 35 -2.69 -7.71 10.22
N ILE A 36 -2.73 -7.94 8.91
CA ILE A 36 -3.93 -7.78 8.12
C ILE A 36 -4.38 -9.14 7.60
N GLU A 37 -5.65 -9.48 7.83
CA GLU A 37 -6.21 -10.76 7.43
C GLU A 37 -6.96 -10.70 6.12
N SER A 38 -7.42 -9.50 5.73
CA SER A 38 -8.18 -9.31 4.49
C SER A 38 -8.28 -7.82 4.22
N ILE A 39 -8.81 -7.47 3.05
CA ILE A 39 -9.07 -6.06 2.72
C ILE A 39 -10.12 -5.49 3.67
N SER A 40 -11.14 -6.28 3.99
CA SER A 40 -12.17 -5.84 4.94
C SER A 40 -11.58 -5.58 6.32
N ASP A 41 -10.65 -6.44 6.75
CA ASP A 41 -9.98 -6.27 8.03
C ASP A 41 -9.17 -4.97 8.04
N LEU A 42 -8.46 -4.69 6.96
CA LEU A 42 -7.69 -3.45 6.83
C LEU A 42 -8.61 -2.23 6.92
N ALA A 43 -9.72 -2.25 6.19
CA ALA A 43 -10.67 -1.15 6.20
C ALA A 43 -11.23 -0.93 7.61
N LYS A 44 -11.53 -2.01 8.31
CA LYS A 44 -12.05 -1.94 9.67
C LYS A 44 -11.04 -1.32 10.61
N LYS A 45 -9.79 -1.73 10.52
CA LYS A 45 -8.73 -1.19 11.37
C LYS A 45 -8.48 0.27 11.12
N LEU A 46 -8.64 0.71 9.89
CA LEU A 46 -8.46 2.12 9.52
C LEU A 46 -9.75 2.93 9.65
N LYS A 47 -10.86 2.28 10.01
CA LYS A 47 -12.17 2.92 10.11
C LYS A 47 -12.55 3.63 8.82
N ARG A 48 -12.36 2.94 7.71
CA ARG A 48 -12.64 3.46 6.40
C ARG A 48 -13.60 2.54 5.64
N ASN A 49 -14.27 3.09 4.65
CA ASN A 49 -15.13 2.31 3.77
C ASN A 49 -14.28 1.34 2.96
N VAL A 50 -14.70 0.07 2.92
CA VAL A 50 -13.93 -0.98 2.25
C VAL A 50 -13.75 -0.71 0.76
N LYS A 51 -14.76 -0.12 0.12
CA LYS A 51 -14.68 0.20 -1.31
C LYS A 51 -13.59 1.23 -1.58
N ASN A 52 -13.51 2.24 -0.73
CA ASN A 52 -12.49 3.28 -0.90
C ASN A 52 -11.09 2.73 -0.65
N VAL A 53 -10.96 1.87 0.36
CA VAL A 53 -9.68 1.21 0.64
C VAL A 53 -9.27 0.34 -0.55
N TYR A 54 -10.21 -0.40 -1.10
CA TYR A 54 -9.93 -1.26 -2.26
C TYR A 54 -9.46 -0.43 -3.45
N GLN A 55 -10.11 0.70 -3.73
CA GLN A 55 -9.71 1.56 -4.82
C GLN A 55 -8.28 2.10 -4.63
N ASP A 56 -7.97 2.53 -3.41
CA ASP A 56 -6.62 3.00 -3.12
C ASP A 56 -5.58 1.90 -3.28
N LEU A 57 -5.92 0.68 -2.85
CA LEU A 57 -5.03 -0.46 -3.02
C LEU A 57 -4.80 -0.80 -4.48
N GLN A 58 -5.81 -0.63 -5.33
CA GLN A 58 -5.64 -0.87 -6.76
C GLN A 58 -4.66 0.12 -7.37
N VAL A 59 -4.72 1.37 -6.95
CA VAL A 59 -3.75 2.38 -7.41
C VAL A 59 -2.35 2.01 -6.96
N LEU A 60 -2.20 1.64 -5.69
CA LEU A 60 -0.88 1.25 -5.16
C LEU A 60 -0.34 0.01 -5.84
N LYS A 61 -1.24 -0.91 -6.22
CA LYS A 61 -0.83 -2.10 -6.97
C LYS A 61 -0.29 -1.71 -8.35
N LYS A 62 -0.96 -0.80 -9.03
CA LYS A 62 -0.49 -0.33 -10.33
C LYS A 62 0.85 0.37 -10.24
N LEU A 63 1.08 1.07 -9.13
CA LEU A 63 2.36 1.74 -8.90
C LEU A 63 3.47 0.78 -8.48
N GLY A 64 3.13 -0.47 -8.18
CA GLY A 64 4.12 -1.47 -7.80
C GLY A 64 4.45 -1.52 -6.33
N PHE A 65 3.68 -0.86 -5.49
CA PHE A 65 3.94 -0.84 -4.04
C PHE A 65 3.20 -1.92 -3.27
N VAL A 66 2.18 -2.51 -3.86
CA VAL A 66 1.31 -3.48 -3.19
C VAL A 66 1.05 -4.64 -4.13
N ARG A 67 0.97 -5.83 -3.56
CA ARG A 67 0.47 -6.99 -4.28
C ARG A 67 -0.64 -7.62 -3.47
N PHE A 68 -1.46 -8.41 -4.13
CA PHE A 68 -2.50 -9.18 -3.47
C PHE A 68 -2.09 -10.64 -3.44
N THR A 69 -2.22 -11.26 -2.26
CA THR A 69 -1.97 -12.68 -2.11
C THR A 69 -3.23 -13.34 -1.59
N ARG A 70 -3.40 -14.60 -1.92
CA ARG A 70 -4.55 -15.36 -1.45
C ARG A 70 -4.15 -16.16 -0.22
N ARG A 71 -4.92 -16.00 0.85
CA ARG A 71 -4.78 -16.81 2.05
C ARG A 71 -6.03 -17.65 2.22
N GLY A 72 -5.85 -18.97 2.25
CA GLY A 72 -6.97 -19.86 2.31
C GLY A 72 -7.79 -19.81 1.03
N LYS A 73 -9.05 -20.14 1.13
CA LYS A 73 -9.90 -20.26 -0.04
C LYS A 73 -10.59 -18.97 -0.47
N ARG A 74 -10.74 -18.02 0.44
CA ARG A 74 -11.58 -16.85 0.17
C ARG A 74 -10.91 -15.51 0.40
N ASN A 75 -9.89 -15.47 1.25
CA ASN A 75 -9.33 -14.19 1.65
C ASN A 75 -8.22 -13.74 0.72
N ILE A 76 -8.36 -12.53 0.22
CA ILE A 76 -7.32 -11.85 -0.51
C ILE A 76 -6.71 -10.85 0.45
N VAL A 77 -5.40 -10.92 0.63
CA VAL A 77 -4.68 -10.10 1.58
C VAL A 77 -3.75 -9.18 0.82
N PRO A 78 -3.84 -7.86 1.04
CA PRO A 78 -2.88 -6.94 0.45
C PRO A 78 -1.58 -6.99 1.24
N GLU A 79 -0.46 -6.95 0.52
CA GLU A 79 0.87 -6.93 1.13
C GLU A 79 1.68 -5.81 0.53
N THR A 80 2.44 -5.12 1.37
CA THR A 80 3.35 -4.11 0.85
C THR A 80 4.59 -4.76 0.28
N LEU A 81 5.05 -4.23 -0.84
CA LEU A 81 6.32 -4.63 -1.44
C LEU A 81 7.45 -3.72 -0.99
N VAL A 82 7.14 -2.75 -0.14
CA VAL A 82 8.09 -1.75 0.35
C VAL A 82 8.35 -2.02 1.81
N GLU A 83 9.60 -2.32 2.16
CA GLU A 83 9.96 -2.60 3.55
C GLU A 83 10.11 -1.33 4.36
N GLU A 84 10.65 -0.28 3.75
CA GLU A 84 10.89 1.00 4.40
C GLU A 84 10.15 2.07 3.65
N ILE A 85 9.23 2.73 4.31
CA ILE A 85 8.47 3.82 3.71
C ILE A 85 8.65 5.14 4.46
N THR A 86 9.50 5.14 5.47
CA THR A 86 9.71 6.32 6.29
C THR A 86 10.15 7.53 5.46
N PHE A 87 10.99 7.30 4.45
CA PHE A 87 11.49 8.39 3.64
C PHE A 87 10.44 9.00 2.73
N LEU A 88 9.33 8.31 2.51
CA LEU A 88 8.27 8.80 1.64
C LEU A 88 7.54 10.03 2.22
N ILE A 89 7.64 10.24 3.49
CA ILE A 89 6.94 11.34 4.16
C ILE A 89 7.87 12.47 4.58
N ARG A 90 9.12 12.41 4.18
CA ARG A 90 10.08 13.46 4.49
C ARG A 90 10.01 14.60 3.50
#